data_eb5b23efd821d477050205063e80e2fa
#
_entry.id   eb5b23efd821d477050205063e80e2fa
#
_cell.length_a   1.000
_cell.length_b   1.000
_cell.length_c   1.000
_cell.angle_alpha   90.00
_cell.angle_beta   90.00
_cell.angle_gamma   90.00
#
_symmetry.space_group_name_H-M   'P 1'
#
loop_
_entity.id
_entity.type
_entity.pdbx_description
1 polymer ?
#
loop_
_entity_poly.entity_id
_entity_poly.type
_entity_poly.pdbx_seq_one_letter_code
_entity_poly.pdbx_strand_id
1 'polypeptide(L)'
;FADFLVEDYNIRRFLKKKLYAAGVSKIEIERASDRVKVILYTAKPGVVIGKGGAEIEKVKAELQKFTDKKLVVDIKEVKTGQRCSVSS
;
A
#
# COMPACT_ATOMS: atom_id res chain seq x y z
N PHE A 1 -14.97 -6.92 -11.33
CA PHE A 1 -14.90 -6.58 -11.39
C PHE A 1 -14.65 -5.79 -11.89
N ALA A 2 -14.50 -5.54 -11.93
CA ALA A 2 -14.59 -4.56 -12.47
C ALA A 2 -13.57 -3.66 -12.53
N ASP A 3 -12.59 -3.76 -12.53
CA ASP A 3 -11.72 -2.96 -12.51
C ASP A 3 -11.13 -2.79 -13.69
N PHE A 4 -11.37 -1.88 -14.28
CA PHE A 4 -10.95 -1.69 -15.45
C PHE A 4 -9.64 -1.13 -15.51
N LEU A 5 -9.03 -0.66 -14.53
CA LEU A 5 -7.80 0.05 -14.61
C LEU A 5 -6.66 -0.92 -14.44
N VAL A 6 -5.98 -1.27 -15.46
CA VAL A 6 -4.81 -2.12 -15.40
C VAL A 6 -3.75 -1.52 -14.48
N GLU A 7 -3.68 -0.20 -14.50
CA GLU A 7 -2.74 0.50 -13.66
C GLU A 7 -2.99 0.18 -12.19
N ASP A 8 -4.23 0.26 -11.78
CA ASP A 8 -4.60 -0.02 -10.41
C ASP A 8 -4.26 -1.46 -10.05
N TYR A 9 -4.59 -2.37 -10.92
CA TYR A 9 -4.32 -3.77 -10.70
C TYR A 9 -2.82 -4.02 -10.55
N ASN A 10 -2.03 -3.41 -11.39
CA ASN A 10 -0.58 -3.57 -11.34
C ASN A 10 -0.01 -3.02 -10.04
N ILE A 11 -0.51 -1.90 -9.58
CA ILE A 11 -0.05 -1.31 -8.33
C ILE A 11 -0.36 -2.24 -7.18
N ARG A 12 -1.57 -2.75 -7.11
CA ARG A 12 -1.95 -3.64 -6.04
C ARG A 12 -1.13 -4.91 -6.06
N ARG A 13 -0.95 -5.48 -7.23
CA ARG A 13 -0.19 -6.70 -7.36
C ARG A 13 1.25 -6.51 -6.90
N PHE A 14 1.85 -5.40 -7.32
CA PHE A 14 3.21 -5.08 -6.93
C PHE A 14 3.33 -4.93 -5.42
N LEU A 15 2.39 -4.21 -4.82
CA LEU A 15 2.41 -3.98 -3.40
C LEU A 15 2.23 -5.28 -2.62
N LYS A 16 1.32 -6.11 -3.06
CA LYS A 16 1.11 -7.36 -2.40
C LYS A 16 2.37 -8.20 -2.40
N LYS A 17 2.98 -8.32 -3.56
CA LYS A 17 4.14 -9.13 -3.67
C LYS A 17 5.28 -8.58 -2.85
N LYS A 18 5.45 -7.26 -2.88
CA LYS A 18 6.57 -6.63 -2.23
C LYS A 18 6.38 -6.53 -0.73
N LEU A 19 5.22 -6.14 -0.30
CA LEU A 19 4.98 -5.82 1.09
C LEU A 19 4.26 -6.90 1.89
N TYR A 20 3.75 -7.88 1.22
CA TYR A 20 3.06 -8.93 1.92
C TYR A 20 4.00 -9.62 2.91
N ALA A 21 5.25 -9.80 2.54
CA ALA A 21 6.23 -10.39 3.42
C ALA A 21 6.55 -9.48 4.61
N ALA A 22 6.27 -8.21 4.47
CA ALA A 22 6.52 -7.27 5.56
C ALA A 22 5.35 -7.20 6.54
N GLY A 23 4.32 -7.98 6.30
CA GLY A 23 3.21 -8.02 7.25
C GLY A 23 2.08 -7.05 6.95
N VAL A 24 1.99 -6.59 5.73
CA VAL A 24 0.89 -5.70 5.36
C VAL A 24 -0.38 -6.53 5.30
N SER A 25 -1.41 -6.09 6.03
CA SER A 25 -2.63 -6.84 6.07
C SER A 25 -3.65 -6.32 5.07
N LYS A 26 -3.61 -5.05 4.74
CA LYS A 26 -4.58 -4.50 3.81
C LYS A 26 -3.95 -3.38 2.99
N ILE A 27 -4.38 -3.24 1.76
CA ILE A 27 -3.89 -2.20 0.89
C ILE A 27 -5.10 -1.50 0.31
N GLU A 28 -5.12 -0.17 0.39
CA GLU A 28 -6.19 0.61 -0.18
C GLU A 28 -5.61 1.64 -1.13
N ILE A 29 -6.30 1.91 -2.19
CA ILE A 29 -5.86 2.89 -3.17
C ILE A 29 -6.99 3.86 -3.40
N GLU A 30 -6.70 5.15 -3.21
CA GLU A 30 -7.68 6.19 -3.45
C GLU A 30 -7.20 7.01 -4.62
N ARG A 31 -8.01 7.16 -5.61
CA ARG A 31 -7.65 7.91 -6.79
C ARG A 31 -8.33 9.25 -6.78
N ALA A 32 -7.56 10.29 -6.92
CA ALA A 32 -8.10 11.64 -7.01
C ALA A 32 -7.86 12.16 -8.41
N SER A 33 -8.34 13.36 -8.68
CA SER A 33 -8.21 13.93 -10.01
C SER A 33 -6.77 14.05 -10.44
N ASP A 34 -5.93 14.47 -9.55
CA ASP A 34 -4.56 14.72 -9.92
C ASP A 34 -3.56 13.97 -9.05
N ARG A 35 -3.98 13.04 -8.27
CA ARG A 35 -3.05 12.30 -7.40
C ARG A 35 -3.62 10.93 -7.06
N VAL A 36 -2.75 10.05 -6.64
CA VAL A 36 -3.15 8.70 -6.24
C VAL A 36 -2.61 8.48 -4.83
N LYS A 37 -3.45 8.08 -3.92
CA LYS A 37 -3.05 7.84 -2.55
C LYS A 37 -3.13 6.36 -2.25
N VAL A 38 -2.06 5.82 -1.72
CA VAL A 38 -2.00 4.41 -1.36
C VAL A 38 -1.90 4.30 0.15
N ILE A 39 -2.81 3.57 0.77
CA ILE A 39 -2.81 3.39 2.21
C ILE A 39 -2.49 1.95 2.52
N LEU A 40 -1.48 1.75 3.34
CA LEU A 40 -1.03 0.40 3.70
C LEU A 40 -1.33 0.15 5.16
N TYR A 41 -2.06 -0.91 5.45
CA TYR A 41 -2.41 -1.25 6.82
C TYR A 41 -1.54 -2.41 7.26
N THR A 42 -0.72 -2.19 8.26
CA THR A 42 0.20 -3.20 8.72
C THR A 42 0.32 -3.15 10.24
N ALA A 43 0.58 -4.27 10.85
CA ALA A 43 0.81 -4.32 12.28
C ALA A 43 2.21 -3.84 12.62
N LYS A 44 3.09 -3.82 11.65
CA LYS A 44 4.45 -3.38 11.90
C LYS A 44 4.89 -2.37 10.88
N PRO A 45 4.45 -1.14 11.02
CA PRO A 45 4.80 -0.11 10.06
C PRO A 45 6.30 0.12 9.92
N GLY A 46 7.01 -0.11 11.01
CA GLY A 46 8.46 0.06 10.95
C GLY A 46 9.14 -0.88 9.97
N VAL A 47 8.60 -2.08 9.82
CA VAL A 47 9.16 -3.05 8.88
C VAL A 47 8.90 -2.59 7.45
N VAL A 48 7.74 -2.04 7.22
CA VAL A 48 7.37 -1.57 5.89
C VAL A 48 8.21 -0.34 5.51
N ILE A 49 8.41 0.54 6.45
CA ILE A 49 9.16 1.75 6.19
C ILE A 49 10.64 1.44 6.03
N GLY A 50 11.14 0.53 6.84
CA GLY A 50 12.54 0.19 6.80
C GLY A 50 13.38 1.21 7.55
N LYS A 51 14.67 1.07 7.47
CA LYS A 51 15.54 1.96 8.18
C LYS A 51 15.55 3.32 7.53
N GLY A 52 15.13 4.31 8.24
CA GLY A 52 15.13 5.67 7.72
C GLY A 52 14.25 5.85 6.49
N GLY A 53 13.31 4.95 6.29
CA GLY A 53 12.43 5.07 5.14
C GLY A 53 12.99 4.50 3.85
N ALA A 54 14.07 3.76 3.93
CA ALA A 54 14.72 3.26 2.72
C ALA A 54 13.80 2.33 1.92
N GLU A 55 13.10 1.46 2.62
CA GLU A 55 12.25 0.51 1.91
C GLU A 55 11.06 1.21 1.27
N ILE A 56 10.42 2.10 2.00
CA ILE A 56 9.24 2.75 1.49
C ILE A 56 9.59 3.68 0.33
N GLU A 57 10.78 4.25 0.36
CA GLU A 57 11.20 5.11 -0.73
C GLU A 57 11.33 4.32 -2.02
N LYS A 58 11.85 3.12 -1.94
CA LYS A 58 11.98 2.27 -3.12
C LYS A 58 10.59 1.94 -3.65
N VAL A 59 9.68 1.61 -2.76
CA VAL A 59 8.32 1.28 -3.16
C VAL A 59 7.66 2.47 -3.85
N LYS A 60 7.83 3.65 -3.28
CA LYS A 60 7.24 4.85 -3.87
C LYS A 60 7.80 5.11 -5.26
N ALA A 61 9.09 4.95 -5.41
CA ALA A 61 9.71 5.19 -6.71
C ALA A 61 9.18 4.21 -7.76
N GLU A 62 9.01 2.95 -7.36
CA GLU A 62 8.48 1.98 -8.29
C GLU A 62 7.03 2.29 -8.64
N LEU A 63 6.24 2.63 -7.65
CA LEU A 63 4.85 2.93 -7.90
C LEU A 63 4.67 4.15 -8.79
N GLN A 64 5.56 5.12 -8.64
CA GLN A 64 5.46 6.32 -9.44
C GLN A 64 5.60 6.01 -10.94
N LYS A 65 6.24 4.90 -11.26
CA LYS A 65 6.38 4.51 -12.64
C LYS A 65 5.09 3.98 -13.23
N PHE A 66 4.19 3.52 -12.37
CA PHE A 66 2.91 3.00 -12.85
C PHE A 66 1.92 4.11 -13.14
N THR A 67 2.13 5.29 -12.63
CA THR A 67 1.18 6.36 -12.82
C THR A 67 1.91 7.69 -12.98
N ASP A 68 1.36 8.58 -13.78
CA ASP A 68 1.93 9.88 -13.97
C ASP A 68 1.44 10.85 -12.92
N LYS A 69 0.43 10.51 -12.19
CA LYS A 69 -0.10 11.41 -11.19
C LYS A 69 0.75 11.37 -9.94
N LYS A 70 0.59 12.37 -9.10
CA LYS A 70 1.34 12.43 -7.88
C LYS A 70 0.99 11.25 -7.00
N LEU A 71 1.98 10.49 -6.59
CA LEU A 71 1.73 9.32 -5.78
C LEU A 71 2.02 9.62 -4.32
N VAL A 72 1.10 9.26 -3.45
CA VAL A 72 1.27 9.46 -2.03
C VAL A 72 1.09 8.11 -1.36
N VAL A 73 2.00 7.76 -0.48
CA VAL A 73 1.91 6.49 0.23
C VAL A 73 1.71 6.80 1.72
N ASP A 74 0.71 6.20 2.30
CA ASP A 74 0.41 6.42 3.70
C ASP A 74 0.47 5.06 4.40
N ILE A 75 0.99 5.00 5.58
CA ILE A 75 1.11 3.76 6.31
C ILE A 75 0.35 3.89 7.61
N LYS A 76 -0.56 2.97 7.86
CA LYS A 76 -1.37 2.98 9.06
C LYS A 76 -1.08 1.73 9.87
N GLU A 77 -1.04 1.88 11.15
CA GLU A 77 -0.80 0.75 12.01
C GLU A 77 -2.13 0.15 12.43
N VAL A 78 -2.23 -1.17 12.39
CA VAL A 78 -3.43 -1.86 12.84
C VAL A 78 -3.04 -2.77 13.98
N LYS A 79 -3.99 -3.03 14.87
CA LYS A 79 -3.71 -3.90 15.99
C LYS A 79 -3.89 -5.33 15.57
N THR A 80 -2.90 -6.13 15.85
CA THR A 80 -3.06 -7.49 15.55
C THR A 80 -3.82 -8.10 16.63
N GLY A 81 -4.32 -8.91 16.82
CA GLY A 81 -5.03 -9.46 17.89
C GLY A 81 -6.46 -9.15 17.90
N GLN A 82 -6.88 -8.22 17.27
CA GLN A 82 -8.18 -7.87 17.31
C GLN A 82 -8.83 -8.50 16.33
N ARG A 83 -9.25 -9.25 16.14
CA ARG A 83 -9.82 -9.90 15.27
C ARG A 83 -10.85 -9.75 14.98
N CYS A 84 -11.23 -9.43 14.92
CA CYS A 84 -12.18 -9.29 14.82
C CYS A 84 -12.98 -9.47 14.34
N SER A 85 -13.01 -9.59 14.38
CA SER A 85 -13.75 -9.75 14.12
C SER A 85 -14.46 -9.69 13.65
N VAL A 86 -14.51 -9.70 13.47
CA VAL A 86 -15.19 -9.72 13.07
C VAL A 86 -15.73 -9.52 12.67
N SER A 87 -15.81 -9.44 12.56
CA SER A 87 -16.35 -9.31 12.20
C SER A 87 -16.64 -9.21 11.80
N SER A 88 -16.57 -9.13 11.76
CA SER A 88 -16.92 -9.20 11.45
C SER A 88 -17.09 -9.27 11.17
#